data_c65c42bf850695500028a9119f5211f7
#
_entry.id   c65c42bf850695500028a9119f5211f7
#
_cell.length_a   1.000
_cell.length_b   1.000
_cell.length_c   1.000
_cell.angle_alpha   90.00
_cell.angle_beta   90.00
_cell.angle_gamma   90.00
#
_symmetry.space_group_name_H-M   'P 1'
#
loop_
_entity.id
_entity.type
_entity.pdbx_description
1 polymer ?
#
loop_
_entity_poly.entity_id
_entity_poly.type
_entity_poly.pdbx_seq_one_letter_code
_entity_poly.pdbx_strand_id
1 'polypeptide(L)'
;MGKLTAKTVEKLVREKTPKMHSDGDGLYLRVKSSGSSSWLYRYRTGGKLRDMGLGAYPEITLAEARDLAADARKLAKTGSDPLEVRRKAREAVEVEQRRAEALATTFESVALNYIESQKAGWKNAKHASQWTNTLRTYAFPVIGALPPNEITTEHVLKVLKPIWTKIPETASRVRNRIELVLDAAK
;
A
#
# COMPACT_ATOMS: atom_id res chain seq x y z
N MET A 1 3.38 37.89 6.07
CA MET A 1 4.19 37.95 4.83
C MET A 1 5.45 37.12 5.01
N GLY A 2 5.82 36.24 4.08
CA GLY A 2 7.03 35.42 4.18
C GLY A 2 8.30 36.27 4.16
N LYS A 3 9.29 35.88 4.97
CA LYS A 3 10.57 36.60 5.11
C LYS A 3 11.63 36.16 4.12
N LEU A 4 11.51 34.91 3.62
CA LEU A 4 12.44 34.33 2.64
C LEU A 4 11.97 34.62 1.22
N THR A 5 12.92 34.70 0.29
CA THR A 5 12.69 34.69 -1.15
C THR A 5 13.37 33.46 -1.76
N ALA A 6 12.97 33.04 -2.95
CA ALA A 6 13.62 31.92 -3.64
C ALA A 6 15.14 32.12 -3.75
N LYS A 7 15.58 33.32 -4.14
CA LYS A 7 17.02 33.69 -4.20
C LYS A 7 17.73 33.58 -2.85
N THR A 8 17.04 33.96 -1.76
CA THR A 8 17.60 33.82 -0.41
C THR A 8 17.75 32.37 -0.02
N VAL A 9 16.74 31.53 -0.31
CA VAL A 9 16.78 30.09 -0.06
C VAL A 9 17.95 29.44 -0.79
N GLU A 10 18.08 29.67 -2.10
CA GLU A 10 19.18 29.16 -2.92
C GLU A 10 20.56 29.58 -2.35
N LYS A 11 20.70 30.85 -1.95
CA LYS A 11 21.93 31.37 -1.34
C LYS A 11 22.26 30.63 -0.05
N LEU A 12 21.32 30.50 0.88
CA LEU A 12 21.52 29.85 2.17
C LEU A 12 21.93 28.37 2.02
N VAL A 13 21.30 27.68 1.07
CA VAL A 13 21.60 26.26 0.78
C VAL A 13 22.97 26.11 0.12
N ARG A 14 23.30 26.96 -0.86
CA ARG A 14 24.61 26.96 -1.54
C ARG A 14 25.74 27.26 -0.57
N GLU A 15 25.55 28.22 0.32
CA GLU A 15 26.56 28.61 1.32
C GLU A 15 26.62 27.63 2.51
N LYS A 16 25.75 26.59 2.50
CA LYS A 16 25.65 25.59 3.58
C LYS A 16 25.59 26.23 4.95
N THR A 17 24.78 27.27 5.12
CA THR A 17 24.64 28.01 6.39
C THR A 17 23.82 27.19 7.39
N PRO A 18 24.44 26.43 8.33
CA PRO A 18 23.75 25.44 9.15
C PRO A 18 22.94 26.15 10.25
N LYS A 19 21.66 26.34 9.96
CA LYS A 19 20.71 27.01 10.87
C LYS A 19 19.27 26.70 10.46
N MET A 20 18.36 27.07 11.36
CA MET A 20 16.94 27.21 11.07
C MET A 20 16.63 28.65 10.68
N HIS A 21 16.23 28.84 9.42
CA HIS A 21 15.88 30.16 8.87
C HIS A 21 14.36 30.30 8.83
N SER A 22 13.82 31.26 9.56
CA SER A 22 12.38 31.49 9.65
C SER A 22 11.85 32.21 8.41
N ASP A 23 10.79 31.66 7.79
CA ASP A 23 10.00 32.37 6.78
C ASP A 23 8.83 33.15 7.39
N GLY A 24 8.47 32.86 8.62
CA GLY A 24 7.29 33.40 9.30
C GLY A 24 6.22 32.35 9.49
N ASP A 25 5.20 32.65 10.27
CA ASP A 25 4.01 31.81 10.49
C ASP A 25 4.31 30.35 10.86
N GLY A 26 5.44 30.11 11.54
CA GLY A 26 5.88 28.77 11.93
C GLY A 26 6.62 27.98 10.84
N LEU A 27 6.81 28.53 9.62
CA LEU A 27 7.59 27.89 8.57
C LEU A 27 9.08 28.20 8.72
N TYR A 28 9.92 27.17 8.62
CA TYR A 28 11.37 27.26 8.69
C TYR A 28 12.04 26.44 7.59
N LEU A 29 13.11 27.00 7.01
CA LEU A 29 14.09 26.22 6.25
C LEU A 29 15.20 25.78 7.22
N ARG A 30 15.40 24.48 7.37
CA ARG A 30 16.54 23.92 8.10
C ARG A 30 17.63 23.52 7.11
N VAL A 31 18.80 24.15 7.25
CA VAL A 31 20.01 23.76 6.51
C VAL A 31 20.94 23.04 7.49
N LYS A 32 21.42 21.85 7.11
CA LYS A 32 22.39 21.07 7.89
C LYS A 32 23.81 21.36 7.42
N SER A 33 24.80 21.08 8.26
CA SER A 33 26.23 21.18 7.90
C SER A 33 26.63 20.29 6.72
N SER A 34 25.93 19.18 6.52
CA SER A 34 26.08 18.31 5.34
C SER A 34 25.64 18.97 4.03
N GLY A 35 24.95 20.12 4.09
CA GLY A 35 24.34 20.80 2.95
C GLY A 35 22.92 20.34 2.63
N SER A 36 22.41 19.28 3.28
CA SER A 36 21.01 18.88 3.10
C SER A 36 20.08 19.91 3.72
N SER A 37 18.97 20.21 3.04
CA SER A 37 18.01 21.24 3.46
C SER A 37 16.60 20.69 3.44
N SER A 38 15.77 21.12 4.38
CA SER A 38 14.40 20.67 4.52
C SER A 38 13.48 21.74 5.14
N TRP A 39 12.23 21.71 4.74
CA TRP A 39 11.18 22.55 5.27
C TRP A 39 10.58 21.93 6.52
N LEU A 40 10.30 22.78 7.53
CA LEU A 40 9.69 22.41 8.81
C LEU A 40 8.59 23.40 9.15
N TYR A 41 7.47 22.89 9.65
CA TYR A 41 6.44 23.68 10.28
C TYR A 41 6.48 23.49 11.80
N ARG A 42 6.68 24.55 12.53
CA ARG A 42 6.74 24.60 14.00
C ARG A 42 5.45 25.15 14.56
N TYR A 43 4.81 24.41 15.45
CA TYR A 43 3.52 24.75 16.05
C TYR A 43 3.43 24.32 17.51
N ARG A 44 2.40 24.76 18.21
CA ARG A 44 2.07 24.32 19.56
C ARG A 44 0.79 23.51 19.55
N THR A 45 0.80 22.40 20.27
CA THR A 45 -0.38 21.57 20.53
C THR A 45 -0.28 21.00 21.95
N GLY A 46 -1.38 21.02 22.73
CA GLY A 46 -1.35 20.57 24.12
C GLY A 46 -0.28 21.22 24.97
N GLY A 47 0.03 22.51 24.76
CA GLY A 47 1.08 23.24 25.46
C GLY A 47 2.52 22.94 25.03
N LYS A 48 2.73 21.92 24.18
CA LYS A 48 4.07 21.48 23.69
C LYS A 48 4.38 22.05 22.32
N LEU A 49 5.65 22.43 22.14
CA LEU A 49 6.18 22.83 20.82
C LEU A 49 6.52 21.57 20.01
N ARG A 50 6.05 21.51 18.76
CA ARG A 50 6.32 20.39 17.83
C ARG A 50 6.81 20.90 16.48
N ASP A 51 7.65 20.10 15.83
CA ASP A 51 8.16 20.34 14.48
C ASP A 51 7.63 19.25 13.54
N MET A 52 6.94 19.68 12.47
CA MET A 52 6.45 18.81 11.40
C MET A 52 7.33 18.99 10.16
N GLY A 53 7.96 17.93 9.67
CA GLY A 53 8.67 17.95 8.38
C GLY A 53 7.71 18.08 7.21
N LEU A 54 7.97 19.06 6.32
CA LEU A 54 7.15 19.31 5.14
C LEU A 54 7.77 18.73 3.85
N GLY A 55 9.09 18.45 3.86
CA GLY A 55 9.81 17.87 2.74
C GLY A 55 11.21 18.46 2.56
N ALA A 56 11.97 17.87 1.63
CA ALA A 56 13.32 18.30 1.32
C ALA A 56 13.30 19.43 0.26
N TYR A 57 14.25 20.34 0.37
CA TYR A 57 14.56 21.27 -0.71
C TYR A 57 15.69 20.68 -1.57
N PRO A 58 15.64 20.72 -2.92
CA PRO A 58 14.71 21.51 -3.76
C PRO A 58 13.42 20.79 -4.19
N GLU A 59 13.17 19.53 -3.76
CA GLU A 59 11.97 18.77 -4.14
C GLU A 59 10.68 19.54 -3.80
N ILE A 60 10.65 20.18 -2.62
CA ILE A 60 9.59 21.08 -2.21
C ILE A 60 10.11 22.51 -2.32
N THR A 61 9.49 23.31 -3.15
CA THR A 61 9.78 24.72 -3.34
C THR A 61 9.31 25.56 -2.15
N LEU A 62 9.75 26.82 -2.05
CA LEU A 62 9.29 27.76 -1.02
C LEU A 62 7.77 27.99 -1.10
N ALA A 63 7.19 28.05 -2.31
CA ALA A 63 5.76 28.24 -2.49
C ALA A 63 4.97 27.03 -1.95
N GLU A 64 5.33 25.84 -2.36
CA GLU A 64 4.71 24.59 -1.88
C GLU A 64 4.88 24.41 -0.36
N ALA A 65 6.05 24.76 0.19
CA ALA A 65 6.29 24.72 1.63
C ALA A 65 5.35 25.67 2.41
N ARG A 66 5.04 26.84 1.85
CA ARG A 66 4.08 27.79 2.42
C ARG A 66 2.66 27.22 2.41
N ASP A 67 2.25 26.59 1.32
CA ASP A 67 0.94 25.97 1.19
C ASP A 67 0.78 24.81 2.18
N LEU A 68 1.76 23.92 2.26
CA LEU A 68 1.79 22.81 3.22
C LEU A 68 1.76 23.31 4.69
N ALA A 69 2.50 24.39 4.98
CA ALA A 69 2.49 24.99 6.32
C ALA A 69 1.15 25.67 6.63
N ALA A 70 0.50 26.26 5.63
CA ALA A 70 -0.82 26.88 5.79
C ALA A 70 -1.90 25.80 6.10
N ASP A 71 -1.86 24.67 5.43
CA ASP A 71 -2.79 23.58 5.69
C ASP A 71 -2.55 22.92 7.06
N ALA A 72 -1.30 22.68 7.43
CA ALA A 72 -0.95 22.19 8.76
C ALA A 72 -1.39 23.18 9.87
N ARG A 73 -1.31 24.50 9.60
CA ARG A 73 -1.77 25.53 10.51
C ARG A 73 -3.28 25.54 10.68
N LYS A 74 -4.04 25.32 9.61
CA LYS A 74 -5.50 25.18 9.69
C LYS A 74 -5.86 24.04 10.63
N LEU A 75 -5.23 22.87 10.47
CA LEU A 75 -5.45 21.71 11.35
C LEU A 75 -5.10 22.02 12.81
N ALA A 76 -3.95 22.64 13.06
CA ALA A 76 -3.55 23.02 14.41
C ALA A 76 -4.54 24.00 15.09
N LYS A 77 -5.10 24.96 14.31
CA LYS A 77 -6.11 25.91 14.81
C LYS A 77 -7.44 25.26 15.16
N THR A 78 -7.82 24.14 14.52
CA THR A 78 -9.03 23.38 14.86
C THR A 78 -8.83 22.44 16.04
N GLY A 79 -7.68 22.48 16.72
CA GLY A 79 -7.34 21.63 17.85
C GLY A 79 -6.83 20.24 17.44
N SER A 80 -6.71 19.95 16.15
CA SER A 80 -6.15 18.71 15.64
C SER A 80 -4.63 18.79 15.54
N ASP A 81 -3.93 17.74 15.97
CA ASP A 81 -2.48 17.67 15.77
C ASP A 81 -2.16 17.25 14.33
N PRO A 82 -1.52 18.10 13.49
CA PRO A 82 -1.22 17.79 12.11
C PRO A 82 -0.36 16.53 11.93
N LEU A 83 0.56 16.25 12.86
CA LEU A 83 1.38 15.03 12.85
C LEU A 83 0.53 13.79 13.08
N GLU A 84 -0.42 13.84 14.01
CA GLU A 84 -1.33 12.71 14.27
C GLU A 84 -2.29 12.45 13.10
N VAL A 85 -2.81 13.52 12.49
CA VAL A 85 -3.65 13.40 11.28
C VAL A 85 -2.87 12.73 10.15
N ARG A 86 -1.63 13.18 9.90
CA ARG A 86 -0.76 12.60 8.88
C ARG A 86 -0.39 11.15 9.18
N ARG A 87 -0.11 10.81 10.45
CA ARG A 87 0.17 9.44 10.88
C ARG A 87 -1.01 8.52 10.60
N LYS A 88 -2.22 8.92 11.04
CA LYS A 88 -3.45 8.14 10.80
C LYS A 88 -3.74 7.95 9.32
N ALA A 89 -3.55 8.99 8.50
CA ALA A 89 -3.73 8.87 7.06
C ALA A 89 -2.75 7.87 6.42
N ARG A 90 -1.48 7.86 6.84
CA ARG A 90 -0.50 6.87 6.36
C ARG A 90 -0.85 5.46 6.81
N GLU A 91 -1.20 5.27 8.08
CA GLU A 91 -1.62 3.97 8.62
C GLU A 91 -2.84 3.42 7.87
N ALA A 92 -3.82 4.27 7.53
CA ALA A 92 -4.98 3.86 6.74
C ALA A 92 -4.60 3.39 5.33
N VAL A 93 -3.68 4.09 4.66
CA VAL A 93 -3.16 3.69 3.34
C VAL A 93 -2.40 2.37 3.43
N GLU A 94 -1.54 2.20 4.43
CA GLU A 94 -0.78 0.95 4.63
C GLU A 94 -1.71 -0.25 4.92
N VAL A 95 -2.76 -0.05 5.72
CA VAL A 95 -3.77 -1.09 5.98
C VAL A 95 -4.49 -1.49 4.70
N GLU A 96 -4.90 -0.51 3.90
CA GLU A 96 -5.59 -0.79 2.64
C GLU A 96 -4.67 -1.48 1.61
N GLN A 97 -3.41 -1.07 1.54
CA GLN A 97 -2.41 -1.75 0.69
C GLN A 97 -2.22 -3.22 1.11
N ARG A 98 -2.02 -3.49 2.41
CA ARG A 98 -1.91 -4.87 2.92
C ARG A 98 -3.16 -5.69 2.63
N ARG A 99 -4.35 -5.08 2.74
CA ARG A 99 -5.60 -5.74 2.40
C ARG A 99 -5.68 -6.07 0.92
N ALA A 100 -5.31 -5.14 0.05
CA ALA A 100 -5.27 -5.36 -1.39
C ALA A 100 -4.27 -6.46 -1.77
N GLU A 101 -3.07 -6.45 -1.18
CA GLU A 101 -2.06 -7.50 -1.38
C GLU A 101 -2.56 -8.88 -0.91
N ALA A 102 -3.20 -8.94 0.27
CA ALA A 102 -3.77 -10.18 0.78
C ALA A 102 -4.87 -10.73 -0.15
N LEU A 103 -5.72 -9.87 -0.70
CA LEU A 103 -6.75 -10.27 -1.67
C LEU A 103 -6.15 -10.71 -3.01
N ALA A 104 -5.05 -10.09 -3.46
CA ALA A 104 -4.36 -10.44 -4.70
C ALA A 104 -3.68 -11.81 -4.64
N THR A 105 -3.36 -12.30 -3.46
CA THR A 105 -2.65 -13.57 -3.23
C THR A 105 -3.56 -14.71 -2.77
N THR A 106 -4.88 -14.60 -2.92
CA THR A 106 -5.81 -15.70 -2.61
C THR A 106 -5.73 -16.84 -3.63
N PHE A 107 -6.08 -18.06 -3.21
CA PHE A 107 -6.14 -19.22 -4.10
C PHE A 107 -7.04 -18.95 -5.33
N GLU A 108 -8.17 -18.27 -5.15
CA GLU A 108 -9.07 -17.92 -6.25
C GLU A 108 -8.38 -17.01 -7.27
N SER A 109 -7.69 -15.94 -6.81
CA SER A 109 -6.98 -15.02 -7.71
C SER A 109 -5.85 -15.71 -8.46
N VAL A 110 -5.06 -16.54 -7.76
CA VAL A 110 -3.98 -17.33 -8.37
C VAL A 110 -4.53 -18.33 -9.38
N ALA A 111 -5.63 -19.02 -9.05
CA ALA A 111 -6.26 -19.97 -9.96
C ALA A 111 -6.79 -19.31 -11.25
N LEU A 112 -7.42 -18.14 -11.12
CA LEU A 112 -7.91 -17.38 -12.28
C LEU A 112 -6.75 -16.89 -13.16
N ASN A 113 -5.68 -16.39 -12.56
CA ASN A 113 -4.47 -16.00 -13.30
C ASN A 113 -3.80 -17.18 -13.98
N TYR A 114 -3.71 -18.33 -13.31
CA TYR A 114 -3.20 -19.56 -13.90
C TYR A 114 -4.03 -20.00 -15.11
N ILE A 115 -5.36 -20.03 -14.97
CA ILE A 115 -6.27 -20.38 -16.07
C ILE A 115 -6.06 -19.43 -17.26
N GLU A 116 -5.93 -18.12 -17.01
CA GLU A 116 -5.72 -17.13 -18.06
C GLU A 116 -4.39 -17.36 -18.80
N SER A 117 -3.30 -17.62 -18.07
CA SER A 117 -1.99 -17.89 -18.65
C SER A 117 -1.97 -19.17 -19.51
N GLN A 118 -2.76 -20.18 -19.15
CA GLN A 118 -2.84 -21.46 -19.88
C GLN A 118 -3.76 -21.41 -21.10
N LYS A 119 -4.63 -20.41 -21.23
CA LYS A 119 -5.60 -20.30 -22.35
C LYS A 119 -4.96 -20.38 -23.72
N ALA A 120 -3.81 -19.75 -23.90
CA ALA A 120 -3.10 -19.76 -25.19
C ALA A 120 -2.65 -21.16 -25.64
N GLY A 121 -2.39 -22.07 -24.68
CA GLY A 121 -1.98 -23.45 -24.95
C GLY A 121 -3.16 -24.44 -25.12
N TRP A 122 -4.37 -24.03 -24.76
CA TRP A 122 -5.52 -24.94 -24.83
C TRP A 122 -6.23 -24.88 -26.20
N LYS A 123 -6.30 -26.03 -26.85
CA LYS A 123 -6.94 -26.17 -28.17
C LYS A 123 -8.45 -25.85 -28.19
N ASN A 124 -9.12 -25.80 -27.04
CA ASN A 124 -10.56 -25.58 -26.94
C ASN A 124 -10.89 -24.53 -25.84
N ALA A 125 -11.53 -23.44 -26.26
CA ALA A 125 -11.99 -22.37 -25.36
C ALA A 125 -12.94 -22.88 -24.25
N LYS A 126 -13.69 -23.96 -24.49
CA LYS A 126 -14.55 -24.59 -23.47
C LYS A 126 -13.74 -25.17 -22.29
N HIS A 127 -12.45 -25.45 -22.48
CA HIS A 127 -11.58 -26.02 -21.44
C HIS A 127 -11.37 -25.01 -20.29
N ALA A 128 -11.11 -23.74 -20.59
CA ALA A 128 -10.97 -22.69 -19.59
C ALA A 128 -12.26 -22.50 -18.76
N SER A 129 -13.42 -22.48 -19.43
CA SER A 129 -14.72 -22.38 -18.76
C SER A 129 -14.98 -23.57 -17.83
N GLN A 130 -14.63 -24.79 -18.26
CA GLN A 130 -14.75 -25.99 -17.43
C GLN A 130 -13.83 -25.94 -16.19
N TRP A 131 -12.62 -25.43 -16.32
CA TRP A 131 -11.71 -25.23 -15.19
C TRP A 131 -12.29 -24.27 -14.18
N THR A 132 -12.66 -23.07 -14.64
CA THR A 132 -13.23 -22.03 -13.80
C THR A 132 -14.50 -22.49 -13.09
N ASN A 133 -15.45 -23.09 -13.83
CA ASN A 133 -16.72 -23.55 -13.26
C ASN A 133 -16.51 -24.65 -12.21
N THR A 134 -15.61 -25.60 -12.48
CA THR A 134 -15.32 -26.66 -11.52
C THR A 134 -14.69 -26.14 -10.24
N LEU A 135 -13.68 -25.26 -10.35
CA LEU A 135 -13.05 -24.67 -9.17
C LEU A 135 -14.02 -23.77 -8.41
N ARG A 136 -14.84 -22.98 -9.11
CA ARG A 136 -15.87 -22.13 -8.51
C ARG A 136 -16.92 -22.91 -7.73
N THR A 137 -17.31 -24.07 -8.27
CA THR A 137 -18.34 -24.91 -7.63
C THR A 137 -17.82 -25.62 -6.38
N TYR A 138 -16.60 -26.16 -6.45
CA TYR A 138 -16.13 -27.09 -5.43
C TYR A 138 -14.99 -26.56 -4.57
N ALA A 139 -14.05 -25.80 -5.12
CA ALA A 139 -12.84 -25.38 -4.42
C ALA A 139 -12.98 -23.98 -3.80
N PHE A 140 -13.43 -22.98 -4.55
CA PHE A 140 -13.49 -21.59 -4.08
C PHE A 140 -14.34 -21.37 -2.83
N PRO A 141 -15.50 -22.07 -2.62
CA PRO A 141 -16.25 -21.89 -1.40
C PRO A 141 -15.51 -22.31 -0.12
N VAL A 142 -14.48 -23.17 -0.25
CA VAL A 142 -13.75 -23.73 0.90
C VAL A 142 -12.37 -23.10 1.04
N ILE A 143 -11.62 -22.96 -0.07
CA ILE A 143 -10.23 -22.53 -0.07
C ILE A 143 -9.97 -21.25 -0.89
N GLY A 144 -10.98 -20.72 -1.57
CA GLY A 144 -10.81 -19.59 -2.50
C GLY A 144 -10.23 -18.34 -1.86
N ALA A 145 -10.64 -18.02 -0.64
CA ALA A 145 -10.19 -16.85 0.12
C ALA A 145 -8.85 -17.05 0.86
N LEU A 146 -8.34 -18.28 0.92
CA LEU A 146 -7.10 -18.58 1.62
C LEU A 146 -5.89 -18.28 0.72
N PRO A 147 -4.79 -17.76 1.29
CA PRO A 147 -3.52 -17.70 0.60
C PRO A 147 -3.02 -19.13 0.26
N PRO A 148 -2.41 -19.36 -0.92
CA PRO A 148 -1.93 -20.70 -1.32
C PRO A 148 -1.01 -21.38 -0.31
N ASN A 149 -0.15 -20.62 0.37
CA ASN A 149 0.78 -21.14 1.38
C ASN A 149 0.11 -21.56 2.70
N GLU A 150 -1.13 -21.16 2.94
CA GLU A 150 -1.92 -21.56 4.11
C GLU A 150 -2.83 -22.77 3.82
N ILE A 151 -2.91 -23.22 2.56
CA ILE A 151 -3.74 -24.36 2.19
C ILE A 151 -3.06 -25.66 2.61
N THR A 152 -3.67 -26.31 3.59
CA THR A 152 -3.23 -27.61 4.11
C THR A 152 -3.96 -28.78 3.45
N THR A 153 -3.44 -30.00 3.66
CA THR A 153 -4.12 -31.24 3.23
C THR A 153 -5.56 -31.33 3.77
N GLU A 154 -5.79 -30.85 4.99
CA GLU A 154 -7.14 -30.84 5.58
C GLU A 154 -8.12 -29.94 4.80
N HIS A 155 -7.65 -28.80 4.34
CA HIS A 155 -8.44 -27.91 3.50
C HIS A 155 -8.82 -28.57 2.17
N VAL A 156 -7.87 -29.26 1.52
CA VAL A 156 -8.11 -30.01 0.28
C VAL A 156 -9.09 -31.16 0.54
N LEU A 157 -8.94 -31.89 1.65
CA LEU A 157 -9.87 -32.95 2.01
C LEU A 157 -11.28 -32.44 2.27
N LYS A 158 -11.46 -31.25 2.84
CA LYS A 158 -12.79 -30.63 2.98
C LYS A 158 -13.46 -30.38 1.64
N VAL A 159 -12.71 -30.00 0.63
CA VAL A 159 -13.21 -29.83 -0.74
C VAL A 159 -13.63 -31.18 -1.35
N LEU A 160 -12.80 -32.21 -1.17
CA LEU A 160 -12.94 -33.49 -1.88
C LEU A 160 -13.93 -34.45 -1.22
N LYS A 161 -13.99 -34.54 0.12
CA LYS A 161 -14.86 -35.49 0.84
C LYS A 161 -16.31 -35.53 0.37
N PRO A 162 -17.01 -34.39 0.14
CA PRO A 162 -18.40 -34.41 -0.28
C PRO A 162 -18.66 -35.02 -1.66
N ILE A 163 -17.63 -35.04 -2.51
CA ILE A 163 -17.73 -35.43 -3.91
C ILE A 163 -16.98 -36.72 -4.24
N TRP A 164 -16.10 -37.19 -3.34
CA TRP A 164 -15.19 -38.31 -3.62
C TRP A 164 -15.89 -39.62 -3.99
N THR A 165 -16.95 -39.94 -3.28
CA THR A 165 -17.73 -41.16 -3.53
C THR A 165 -18.90 -40.95 -4.47
N LYS A 166 -19.44 -39.74 -4.55
CA LYS A 166 -20.61 -39.42 -5.37
C LYS A 166 -20.29 -39.18 -6.83
N ILE A 167 -19.18 -38.50 -7.11
CA ILE A 167 -18.73 -38.10 -8.46
C ILE A 167 -17.22 -38.21 -8.58
N PRO A 168 -16.65 -39.45 -8.52
CA PRO A 168 -15.20 -39.65 -8.37
C PRO A 168 -14.37 -39.05 -9.51
N GLU A 169 -14.85 -39.10 -10.74
CA GLU A 169 -14.23 -38.47 -11.90
C GLU A 169 -14.04 -36.94 -11.69
N THR A 170 -15.09 -36.29 -11.21
CA THR A 170 -15.04 -34.84 -10.92
C THR A 170 -14.11 -34.57 -9.75
N ALA A 171 -14.16 -35.39 -8.71
CA ALA A 171 -13.28 -35.26 -7.55
C ALA A 171 -11.79 -35.34 -7.93
N SER A 172 -11.44 -36.31 -8.79
CA SER A 172 -10.08 -36.44 -9.33
C SER A 172 -9.64 -35.21 -10.13
N ARG A 173 -10.54 -34.67 -10.96
CA ARG A 173 -10.25 -33.42 -11.71
C ARG A 173 -10.09 -32.23 -10.81
N VAL A 174 -10.94 -32.07 -9.78
CA VAL A 174 -10.83 -30.98 -8.80
C VAL A 174 -9.51 -31.06 -8.06
N ARG A 175 -9.11 -32.25 -7.57
CA ARG A 175 -7.83 -32.49 -6.92
C ARG A 175 -6.66 -32.05 -7.81
N ASN A 176 -6.62 -32.57 -9.03
CA ASN A 176 -5.53 -32.25 -9.97
C ASN A 176 -5.45 -30.74 -10.29
N ARG A 177 -6.59 -30.06 -10.43
CA ARG A 177 -6.63 -28.61 -10.67
C ARG A 177 -6.13 -27.81 -9.48
N ILE A 178 -6.50 -28.21 -8.26
CA ILE A 178 -5.98 -27.57 -7.03
C ILE A 178 -4.46 -27.75 -6.97
N GLU A 179 -3.94 -28.94 -7.20
CA GLU A 179 -2.52 -29.26 -7.20
C GLU A 179 -1.74 -28.39 -8.21
N LEU A 180 -2.20 -28.31 -9.46
CA LEU A 180 -1.56 -27.51 -10.51
C LEU A 180 -1.55 -26.01 -10.17
N VAL A 181 -2.62 -25.48 -9.57
CA VAL A 181 -2.69 -24.09 -9.16
C VAL A 181 -1.73 -23.82 -7.99
N LEU A 182 -1.67 -24.73 -7.01
CA LEU A 182 -0.76 -24.60 -5.86
C LEU A 182 0.71 -24.72 -6.28
N ASP A 183 1.02 -25.56 -7.25
CA ASP A 183 2.38 -25.68 -7.80
C ASP A 183 2.81 -24.44 -8.58
N ALA A 184 1.87 -23.81 -9.30
CA ALA A 184 2.13 -22.55 -10.00
C ALA A 184 2.25 -21.33 -9.06
N ALA A 185 1.83 -21.47 -7.80
CA ALA A 185 1.92 -20.43 -6.78
C ALA A 185 3.26 -20.44 -5.99
N LYS A 186 4.11 -21.44 -6.22
CA LYS A 186 5.46 -21.57 -5.61
C LYS A 186 6.48 -20.70 -6.33
#